data_7551b52bc80007c792ab7ab4793f00bb
#
_entry.id   7551b52bc80007c792ab7ab4793f00bb
#
_cell.length_a   1.000
_cell.length_b   1.000
_cell.length_c   1.000
_cell.angle_alpha   90.00
_cell.angle_beta   90.00
_cell.angle_gamma   90.00
#
_symmetry.space_group_name_H-M   'P 1'
#
loop_
_entity.id
_entity.type
_entity.pdbx_description
1 polymer ?
#
loop_
_entity_poly.entity_id
_entity_poly.type
_entity_poly.pdbx_seq_one_letter_code
_entity_poly.pdbx_strand_id
1 'polypeptide(L)'
;MQRYRRLTIEELEAVRPEFVKFLASEGIVADDWERKLRDGSSDVEACLDEFSEKFWDGATAAIACLEHQPDSDSLWVFHFGESAAHVIQCSKQDGQVQWSQGGKNYAEEARGREIFLLLEQGAQPCSEDRFKEVHNQMTAATHQA
;
A
#
# COMPACT_ATOMS: atom_id res chain seq x y z
N MET A 1 10.69 15.67 -2.66
CA MET A 1 9.22 15.68 -2.77
C MET A 1 8.63 14.47 -2.07
N GLN A 2 7.73 14.69 -1.15
CA GLN A 2 7.08 13.60 -0.43
C GLN A 2 6.13 12.85 -1.35
N ARG A 3 6.28 11.53 -1.41
CA ARG A 3 5.39 10.64 -2.18
C ARG A 3 4.27 10.09 -1.33
N TYR A 4 4.45 10.09 -0.01
CA TYR A 4 3.53 9.50 0.95
C TYR A 4 3.25 10.48 2.08
N ARG A 5 2.11 10.31 2.74
CA ARG A 5 1.83 11.10 3.92
C ARG A 5 2.71 10.67 5.09
N ARG A 6 2.88 11.56 6.04
CA ARG A 6 3.56 11.25 7.29
C ARG A 6 2.74 10.21 8.08
N LEU A 7 3.41 9.27 8.72
CA LEU A 7 2.74 8.34 9.61
C LEU A 7 2.04 9.10 10.73
N THR A 8 0.85 8.62 11.13
CA THR A 8 0.15 9.16 12.28
C THR A 8 0.87 8.73 13.55
N ILE A 9 0.54 9.37 14.69
CA ILE A 9 1.12 9.00 15.98
C ILE A 9 0.82 7.53 16.30
N GLU A 10 -0.41 7.08 16.02
CA GLU A 10 -0.79 5.69 16.27
C GLU A 10 -0.02 4.71 15.39
N GLU A 11 0.17 5.05 14.12
CA GLU A 11 0.96 4.23 13.19
C GLU A 11 2.42 4.19 13.61
N LEU A 12 2.96 5.32 14.03
CA LEU A 12 4.35 5.42 14.48
C LEU A 12 4.58 4.55 15.72
N GLU A 13 3.64 4.57 16.67
CA GLU A 13 3.72 3.70 17.85
C GLU A 13 3.71 2.23 17.47
N ALA A 14 2.89 1.85 16.48
CA ALA A 14 2.82 0.47 16.01
C ALA A 14 4.13 -0.02 15.40
N VAL A 15 4.93 0.89 14.82
CA VAL A 15 6.22 0.55 14.20
C VAL A 15 7.39 1.17 14.97
N ARG A 16 7.22 1.40 16.24
CA ARG A 16 8.22 2.03 17.10
C ARG A 16 9.62 1.41 17.03
N PRO A 17 9.77 0.07 17.06
CA PRO A 17 11.11 -0.52 16.96
C PRO A 17 11.83 -0.14 15.67
N GLU A 18 11.13 -0.04 14.56
CA GLU A 18 11.70 0.35 13.27
C GLU A 18 12.11 1.81 13.29
N PHE A 19 11.31 2.66 13.94
CA PHE A 19 11.64 4.08 14.07
C PHE A 19 12.89 4.28 14.94
N VAL A 20 13.02 3.53 16.03
CA VAL A 20 14.21 3.58 16.89
C VAL A 20 15.46 3.19 16.10
N LYS A 21 15.36 2.15 15.28
CA LYS A 21 16.48 1.73 14.41
C LYS A 21 16.83 2.81 13.41
N PHE A 22 15.83 3.49 12.85
CA PHE A 22 16.05 4.59 11.92
C PHE A 22 16.80 5.74 12.60
N LEU A 23 16.37 6.15 13.80
CA LEU A 23 17.05 7.20 14.55
C LEU A 23 18.49 6.83 14.84
N ALA A 24 18.74 5.59 15.24
CA ALA A 24 20.10 5.12 15.51
C ALA A 24 20.96 5.18 14.23
N SER A 25 20.41 4.84 13.09
CA SER A 25 21.13 4.89 11.82
C SER A 25 21.49 6.32 11.42
N GLU A 26 20.72 7.31 11.88
CA GLU A 26 20.97 8.73 11.65
C GLU A 26 21.86 9.34 12.72
N GLY A 27 22.35 8.52 13.68
CA GLY A 27 23.21 8.99 14.76
C GLY A 27 22.47 9.74 15.87
N ILE A 28 21.16 9.57 15.94
CA ILE A 28 20.34 10.25 16.96
C ILE A 28 20.06 9.27 18.09
N VAL A 29 20.55 9.57 19.30
CA VAL A 29 20.26 8.76 20.47
C VAL A 29 18.97 9.21 21.13
N ALA A 30 18.38 8.33 21.97
CA ALA A 30 17.08 8.58 22.58
C ALA A 30 16.98 9.91 23.32
N ASP A 31 18.03 10.26 24.11
CA ASP A 31 18.03 11.51 24.87
C ASP A 31 18.02 12.74 23.97
N ASP A 32 18.75 12.69 22.87
CA ASP A 32 18.78 13.76 21.87
C ASP A 32 17.42 13.93 21.20
N TRP A 33 16.77 12.80 20.89
CA TRP A 33 15.44 12.82 20.29
C TRP A 33 14.41 13.46 21.20
N GLU A 34 14.42 13.06 22.49
CA GLU A 34 13.49 13.64 23.47
C GLU A 34 13.72 15.14 23.65
N ARG A 35 14.98 15.57 23.63
CA ARG A 35 15.32 16.98 23.70
C ARG A 35 14.78 17.74 22.50
N LYS A 36 14.96 17.19 21.30
CA LYS A 36 14.45 17.81 20.06
C LYS A 36 12.93 17.94 20.09
N LEU A 37 12.25 16.92 20.61
CA LEU A 37 10.78 16.96 20.76
C LEU A 37 10.35 18.09 21.71
N ARG A 38 11.02 18.23 22.87
CA ARG A 38 10.70 19.26 23.86
C ARG A 38 10.96 20.65 23.33
N ASP A 39 12.02 20.82 22.57
CA ASP A 39 12.44 22.12 22.04
C ASP A 39 11.69 22.53 20.78
N GLY A 40 10.86 21.63 20.24
CA GLY A 40 10.13 21.91 18.99
C GLY A 40 11.05 22.10 17.81
N SER A 41 12.16 21.36 17.77
CA SER A 41 13.15 21.47 16.70
C SER A 41 12.56 21.14 15.34
N SER A 42 12.94 21.90 14.32
CA SER A 42 12.53 21.65 12.93
C SER A 42 13.06 20.30 12.42
N ASP A 43 14.13 19.76 13.04
CA ASP A 43 14.68 18.47 12.69
C ASP A 43 13.69 17.32 12.96
N VAL A 44 12.79 17.50 13.93
CA VAL A 44 11.79 16.48 14.28
C VAL A 44 10.90 16.20 13.08
N GLU A 45 10.36 17.23 12.47
CA GLU A 45 9.48 17.07 11.31
C GLU A 45 10.20 16.44 10.13
N ALA A 46 11.44 16.87 9.88
CA ALA A 46 12.25 16.29 8.80
C ALA A 46 12.51 14.81 9.04
N CYS A 47 12.81 14.42 10.27
CA CYS A 47 13.01 13.00 10.62
C CYS A 47 11.75 12.17 10.44
N LEU A 48 10.62 12.70 10.87
CA LEU A 48 9.34 11.99 10.74
C LEU A 48 8.96 11.81 9.26
N ASP A 49 9.17 12.84 8.45
CA ASP A 49 8.89 12.77 7.03
C ASP A 49 9.80 11.76 6.32
N GLU A 50 11.09 11.78 6.64
CA GLU A 50 12.06 10.85 6.04
C GLU A 50 11.77 9.42 6.43
N PHE A 51 11.49 9.17 7.73
CA PHE A 51 11.14 7.83 8.18
C PHE A 51 9.86 7.35 7.51
N SER A 52 8.84 8.21 7.41
CA SER A 52 7.58 7.85 6.77
C SER A 52 7.78 7.46 5.33
N GLU A 53 8.62 8.18 4.57
CA GLU A 53 8.95 7.84 3.18
C GLU A 53 9.60 6.45 3.10
N LYS A 54 10.58 6.20 3.94
CA LYS A 54 11.28 4.90 3.95
C LYS A 54 10.36 3.76 4.37
N PHE A 55 9.50 4.00 5.35
CA PHE A 55 8.55 3.01 5.81
C PHE A 55 7.59 2.61 4.70
N TRP A 56 6.97 3.59 4.04
CA TRP A 56 6.01 3.32 2.97
C TRP A 56 6.68 2.71 1.75
N ASP A 57 7.90 3.13 1.40
CA ASP A 57 8.65 2.50 0.32
C ASP A 57 8.86 1.01 0.59
N GLY A 58 9.29 0.65 1.79
CA GLY A 58 9.49 -0.74 2.16
C GLY A 58 8.20 -1.54 2.19
N ALA A 59 7.16 -0.97 2.78
CA ALA A 59 5.86 -1.64 2.89
C ALA A 59 5.24 -1.89 1.51
N THR A 60 5.26 -0.89 0.63
CA THR A 60 4.68 -1.04 -0.71
C THR A 60 5.53 -1.94 -1.60
N ALA A 61 6.86 -1.92 -1.44
CA ALA A 61 7.73 -2.80 -2.22
C ALA A 61 7.46 -4.29 -1.94
N ALA A 62 7.02 -4.61 -0.73
CA ALA A 62 6.71 -5.98 -0.34
C ALA A 62 5.34 -6.45 -0.87
N ILE A 63 4.53 -5.55 -1.40
CA ILE A 63 3.18 -5.88 -1.86
C ILE A 63 3.20 -6.19 -3.35
N ALA A 64 2.75 -7.39 -3.72
CA ALA A 64 2.56 -7.77 -5.11
C ALA A 64 1.11 -7.63 -5.53
N CYS A 65 0.17 -7.87 -4.61
CA CYS A 65 -1.26 -7.89 -4.92
C CYS A 65 -2.06 -7.19 -3.83
N LEU A 66 -3.17 -6.58 -4.24
CA LEU A 66 -4.15 -5.99 -3.33
C LEU A 66 -5.54 -6.52 -3.70
N GLU A 67 -6.41 -6.59 -2.71
CA GLU A 67 -7.83 -6.83 -2.94
C GLU A 67 -8.63 -5.71 -2.28
N HIS A 68 -9.75 -5.39 -2.88
CA HIS A 68 -10.64 -4.35 -2.37
C HIS A 68 -12.09 -4.79 -2.56
N GLN A 69 -12.81 -4.88 -1.45
CA GLN A 69 -14.21 -5.28 -1.46
C GLN A 69 -15.01 -4.25 -0.68
N PRO A 70 -15.39 -3.14 -1.35
CA PRO A 70 -16.11 -2.05 -0.66
C PRO A 70 -17.49 -2.46 -0.19
N ASP A 71 -18.09 -3.47 -0.83
CA ASP A 71 -19.38 -4.03 -0.42
C ASP A 71 -19.44 -5.51 -0.81
N SER A 72 -20.55 -6.18 -0.46
CA SER A 72 -20.70 -7.62 -0.73
C SER A 72 -20.87 -7.96 -2.22
N ASP A 73 -21.13 -6.96 -3.05
CA ASP A 73 -21.43 -7.16 -4.47
C ASP A 73 -20.29 -6.80 -5.40
N SER A 74 -19.19 -6.25 -4.86
CA SER A 74 -18.06 -5.78 -5.67
C SER A 74 -16.74 -6.27 -5.11
N LEU A 75 -15.91 -6.84 -5.99
CA LEU A 75 -14.56 -7.26 -5.62
C LEU A 75 -13.59 -6.78 -6.68
N TRP A 76 -12.51 -6.16 -6.25
CA TRP A 76 -11.41 -5.72 -7.11
C TRP A 76 -10.14 -6.43 -6.66
N VAL A 77 -9.40 -7.01 -7.58
CA VAL A 77 -8.11 -7.63 -7.27
C VAL A 77 -7.07 -7.06 -8.21
N PHE A 78 -5.93 -6.65 -7.66
CA PHE A 78 -4.86 -5.98 -8.39
C PHE A 78 -3.58 -6.78 -8.30
N HIS A 79 -2.86 -6.87 -9.41
CA HIS A 79 -1.50 -7.39 -9.43
C HIS A 79 -0.57 -6.30 -9.94
N PHE A 80 0.49 -6.00 -9.18
CA PHE A 80 1.40 -4.91 -9.49
C PHE A 80 2.74 -5.44 -9.99
N GLY A 81 3.00 -5.24 -11.27
CA GLY A 81 4.32 -5.48 -11.85
C GLY A 81 5.20 -4.24 -11.68
N GLU A 82 6.38 -4.28 -12.26
CA GLU A 82 7.34 -3.17 -12.15
C GLU A 82 6.83 -1.89 -12.79
N SER A 83 6.15 -1.97 -13.92
CA SER A 83 5.72 -0.80 -14.69
C SER A 83 4.26 -0.86 -15.12
N ALA A 84 3.50 -1.84 -14.65
CA ALA A 84 2.09 -1.96 -15.00
C ALA A 84 1.35 -2.80 -13.96
N ALA A 85 0.09 -2.46 -13.74
CA ALA A 85 -0.81 -3.23 -12.90
C ALA A 85 -1.89 -3.86 -13.76
N HIS A 86 -2.33 -5.04 -13.35
CA HIS A 86 -3.47 -5.75 -13.93
C HIS A 86 -4.57 -5.77 -12.87
N VAL A 87 -5.79 -5.41 -13.27
CA VAL A 87 -6.94 -5.37 -12.35
C VAL A 87 -8.06 -6.25 -12.89
N ILE A 88 -8.66 -7.02 -11.98
CA ILE A 88 -9.85 -7.82 -12.26
C ILE A 88 -10.95 -7.32 -11.35
N GLN A 89 -12.11 -7.05 -11.94
CA GLN A 89 -13.30 -6.65 -11.18
C GLN A 89 -14.38 -7.69 -11.37
N CYS A 90 -15.00 -8.08 -10.25
CA CYS A 90 -16.17 -8.93 -10.22
C CYS A 90 -17.29 -8.16 -9.54
N SER A 91 -18.45 -8.05 -10.18
CA SER A 91 -19.59 -7.37 -9.59
C SER A 91 -20.86 -8.21 -9.78
N LYS A 92 -21.78 -8.08 -8.82
CA LYS A 92 -23.09 -8.74 -8.88
C LYS A 92 -24.15 -7.68 -9.11
N GLN A 93 -24.96 -7.88 -10.12
CA GLN A 93 -26.13 -7.05 -10.40
C GLN A 93 -27.30 -7.95 -10.74
N ASP A 94 -28.40 -7.80 -9.99
CA ASP A 94 -29.63 -8.56 -10.22
C ASP A 94 -29.39 -10.08 -10.24
N GLY A 95 -28.53 -10.55 -9.33
CA GLY A 95 -28.20 -11.97 -9.20
C GLY A 95 -27.22 -12.50 -10.25
N GLN A 96 -26.75 -11.64 -11.16
CA GLN A 96 -25.79 -12.02 -12.20
C GLN A 96 -24.41 -11.48 -11.87
N VAL A 97 -23.39 -12.30 -12.09
CA VAL A 97 -22.01 -11.95 -11.88
C VAL A 97 -21.42 -11.42 -13.19
N GLN A 98 -20.85 -10.22 -13.13
CA GLN A 98 -20.19 -9.59 -14.28
C GLN A 98 -18.70 -9.48 -14.00
N TRP A 99 -17.90 -9.78 -15.00
CA TRP A 99 -16.45 -9.73 -14.92
C TRP A 99 -15.91 -8.67 -15.87
N SER A 100 -14.92 -7.94 -15.41
CA SER A 100 -14.16 -7.03 -16.26
C SER A 100 -12.70 -7.05 -15.84
N GLN A 101 -11.82 -6.66 -16.75
CA GLN A 101 -10.40 -6.57 -16.45
C GLN A 101 -9.81 -5.37 -17.17
N GLY A 102 -8.72 -4.88 -16.63
CA GLY A 102 -8.03 -3.74 -17.22
C GLY A 102 -6.61 -3.68 -16.73
N GLY A 103 -5.92 -2.64 -17.12
CA GLY A 103 -4.56 -2.43 -16.71
C GLY A 103 -4.23 -0.95 -16.66
N LYS A 104 -3.12 -0.65 -16.00
CA LYS A 104 -2.61 0.70 -15.90
C LYS A 104 -1.08 0.64 -15.98
N ASN A 105 -0.50 1.46 -16.82
CA ASN A 105 0.95 1.62 -16.87
C ASN A 105 1.37 2.76 -15.94
N TYR A 106 2.55 2.62 -15.35
CA TYR A 106 3.13 3.65 -14.48
C TYR A 106 4.66 3.60 -14.57
N ALA A 107 5.30 4.68 -14.20
CA ALA A 107 6.75 4.68 -14.05
C ALA A 107 7.13 3.81 -12.84
N GLU A 108 8.26 3.14 -12.90
CA GLU A 108 8.71 2.26 -11.80
C GLU A 108 8.72 3.00 -10.46
N GLU A 109 9.13 4.27 -10.45
CA GLU A 109 9.19 5.10 -9.25
C GLU A 109 7.81 5.40 -8.68
N ALA A 110 6.77 5.31 -9.50
CA ALA A 110 5.39 5.60 -9.08
C ALA A 110 4.67 4.37 -8.52
N ARG A 111 5.25 3.18 -8.65
CA ARG A 111 4.61 1.93 -8.22
C ARG A 111 4.16 1.99 -6.75
N GLY A 112 5.06 2.41 -5.87
CA GLY A 112 4.74 2.49 -4.44
C GLY A 112 3.59 3.43 -4.15
N ARG A 113 3.57 4.59 -4.82
CA ARG A 113 2.49 5.56 -4.65
C ARG A 113 1.15 5.00 -5.15
N GLU A 114 1.15 4.28 -6.28
CA GLU A 114 -0.07 3.67 -6.80
C GLU A 114 -0.66 2.69 -5.78
N ILE A 115 0.19 1.85 -5.19
CA ILE A 115 -0.23 0.90 -4.16
C ILE A 115 -0.73 1.64 -2.92
N PHE A 116 0.02 2.66 -2.47
CA PHE A 116 -0.32 3.44 -1.29
C PHE A 116 -1.70 4.09 -1.42
N LEU A 117 -2.01 4.67 -2.57
CA LEU A 117 -3.30 5.33 -2.78
C LEU A 117 -4.46 4.33 -2.66
N LEU A 118 -4.28 3.11 -3.13
CA LEU A 118 -5.31 2.06 -2.98
C LEU A 118 -5.44 1.61 -1.53
N LEU A 119 -4.34 1.49 -0.79
CA LEU A 119 -4.39 1.17 0.64
C LEU A 119 -5.19 2.24 1.39
N GLU A 120 -4.99 3.51 1.04
CA GLU A 120 -5.74 4.61 1.66
C GLU A 120 -7.24 4.53 1.36
N GLN A 121 -7.62 3.90 0.26
CA GLN A 121 -9.02 3.69 -0.11
C GLN A 121 -9.64 2.46 0.55
N GLY A 122 -8.86 1.69 1.29
CA GLY A 122 -9.33 0.52 2.00
C GLY A 122 -8.94 -0.82 1.40
N ALA A 123 -8.15 -0.82 0.32
CA ALA A 123 -7.63 -2.06 -0.24
C ALA A 123 -6.66 -2.72 0.75
N GLN A 124 -6.57 -4.04 0.71
CA GLN A 124 -5.73 -4.82 1.61
C GLN A 124 -4.78 -5.71 0.83
N PRO A 125 -3.56 -5.94 1.34
CA PRO A 125 -2.64 -6.86 0.69
C PRO A 125 -3.24 -8.27 0.61
N CYS A 126 -3.01 -8.93 -0.51
CA CYS A 126 -3.38 -10.32 -0.68
C CYS A 126 -2.25 -11.08 -1.39
N SER A 127 -2.34 -12.41 -1.42
CA SER A 127 -1.32 -13.23 -2.04
C SER A 127 -1.48 -13.27 -3.56
N GLU A 128 -0.40 -13.62 -4.25
CA GLU A 128 -0.47 -13.86 -5.70
C GLU A 128 -1.40 -15.02 -6.01
N ASP A 129 -1.48 -16.02 -5.13
CA ASP A 129 -2.40 -17.15 -5.29
C ASP A 129 -3.84 -16.68 -5.29
N ARG A 130 -4.17 -15.69 -4.46
CA ARG A 130 -5.51 -15.10 -4.43
C ARG A 130 -5.83 -14.45 -5.78
N PHE A 131 -4.89 -13.72 -6.36
CA PHE A 131 -5.08 -13.10 -7.67
C PHE A 131 -5.29 -14.17 -8.74
N LYS A 132 -4.48 -15.23 -8.72
CA LYS A 132 -4.60 -16.33 -9.68
C LYS A 132 -5.95 -17.04 -9.55
N GLU A 133 -6.42 -17.24 -8.32
CA GLU A 133 -7.72 -17.86 -8.06
C GLU A 133 -8.85 -17.03 -8.70
N VAL A 134 -8.85 -15.73 -8.47
CA VAL A 134 -9.86 -14.83 -9.03
C VAL A 134 -9.77 -14.80 -10.56
N HIS A 135 -8.55 -14.76 -11.10
CA HIS A 135 -8.32 -14.79 -12.54
C HIS A 135 -8.88 -16.09 -13.17
N ASN A 136 -8.66 -17.23 -12.51
CA ASN A 136 -9.16 -18.51 -12.97
C ASN A 136 -10.69 -18.55 -12.94
N GLN A 137 -11.30 -17.99 -11.90
CA GLN A 137 -12.76 -17.89 -11.81
C GLN A 137 -13.32 -17.07 -12.95
N MET A 138 -12.69 -15.93 -13.26
CA MET A 138 -13.10 -15.09 -14.38
C MET A 138 -12.99 -15.85 -15.70
N THR A 139 -11.87 -16.51 -15.93
CA THR A 139 -11.62 -17.26 -17.16
C THR A 139 -12.66 -18.38 -17.34
N ALA A 140 -12.95 -19.13 -16.27
CA ALA A 140 -13.94 -20.18 -16.30
C ALA A 140 -15.34 -19.64 -16.62
N ALA A 141 -15.70 -18.52 -16.01
CA ALA A 141 -17.01 -17.88 -16.23
C ALA A 141 -17.17 -17.38 -17.67
N THR A 142 -16.12 -16.78 -18.25
CA THR A 142 -16.18 -16.26 -19.60
C THR A 142 -16.18 -17.36 -20.66
N HIS A 143 -15.62 -18.54 -20.36
CA HIS A 143 -15.63 -19.67 -21.28
C HIS A 143 -16.95 -20.46 -21.28
N GLN A 144 -17.80 -20.23 -20.29
CA GLN A 144 -19.11 -20.91 -20.19
C GLN A 144 -20.23 -20.12 -20.87
N ALA A 145 -19.93 -18.97 -21.40
CA ALA A 145 -20.95 -18.11 -22.03
C ALA A 145 -21.31 -18.60 -23.43
#